data_662ae2b07af7b2f10d77f70731268e2c
#
_entry.id   662ae2b07af7b2f10d77f70731268e2c
#
_cell.length_a   1.000
_cell.length_b   1.000
_cell.length_c   1.000
_cell.angle_alpha   90.00
_cell.angle_beta   90.00
_cell.angle_gamma   90.00
#
_symmetry.space_group_name_H-M   'P 1'
#
loop_
_entity.id
_entity.type
_entity.pdbx_description
1 polymer ?
#
loop_
_entity_poly.entity_id
_entity_poly.type
_entity_poly.pdbx_seq_one_letter_code
_entity_poly.pdbx_strand_id
1 'polypeptide(L)'
;MSGVIGSQVPIYDIDLHYKSSDAQHSLLVDQPHLGAALAAGFHPNTLVSKTTSMIKNYITSSQPQPTAFPSSPVVLMRGHGFTCVGQSIEEAVYRAIFTCSNARIQTSALLLQGQYNVGLIGERFGAGEKETGPAKREDVKFLSERECKDAWTINQKHVERPWGLWLAETNDSSLYRNAYLDEEEESSQVDPEMEQDEAEHER
;
A
#
# COMPACT_ATOMS: atom_id res chain seq x y z
N MET A 1 -6.80 -9.34 6.39
CA MET A 1 -7.14 -8.83 5.04
C MET A 1 -6.12 -9.32 4.05
N SER A 2 -6.40 -10.47 3.53
CA SER A 2 -5.50 -11.19 2.62
C SER A 2 -5.47 -10.54 1.24
N GLY A 3 -4.32 -10.62 0.58
CA GLY A 3 -4.15 -10.17 -0.81
C GLY A 3 -3.94 -8.67 -1.03
N VAL A 4 -4.11 -7.83 0.00
CA VAL A 4 -3.99 -6.36 -0.11
C VAL A 4 -2.60 -5.92 -0.55
N ILE A 5 -1.57 -6.57 -0.01
CA ILE A 5 -0.16 -6.23 -0.26
C ILE A 5 0.46 -7.01 -1.43
N GLY A 6 -0.31 -7.90 -2.07
CA GLY A 6 0.21 -8.82 -3.08
C GLY A 6 0.93 -10.04 -2.49
N SER A 7 1.53 -10.85 -3.35
CA SER A 7 2.26 -12.07 -2.95
C SER A 7 3.72 -11.80 -2.57
N GLN A 8 4.28 -10.72 -3.08
CA GLN A 8 5.63 -10.26 -2.81
C GLN A 8 5.62 -8.77 -2.52
N VAL A 9 6.35 -8.36 -1.49
CA VAL A 9 6.49 -6.96 -1.12
C VAL A 9 7.96 -6.59 -1.30
N PRO A 10 8.32 -5.84 -2.35
CA PRO A 10 9.68 -5.38 -2.59
C PRO A 10 10.18 -4.48 -1.47
N ILE A 11 11.48 -4.49 -1.23
CA ILE A 11 12.14 -3.58 -0.30
C ILE A 11 12.95 -2.58 -1.12
N TYR A 12 12.64 -1.30 -0.95
CA TYR A 12 13.44 -0.21 -1.45
C TYR A 12 14.47 0.19 -0.39
N ASP A 13 15.72 -0.08 -0.68
CA ASP A 13 16.85 0.40 0.11
C ASP A 13 17.46 1.61 -0.59
N ILE A 14 17.18 2.80 -0.10
CA ILE A 14 17.63 4.06 -0.68
C ILE A 14 19.15 4.18 -0.75
N ASP A 15 19.86 3.54 0.19
CA ASP A 15 21.33 3.59 0.25
C ASP A 15 22.00 3.04 -1.01
N LEU A 16 21.34 2.08 -1.67
CA LEU A 16 21.82 1.48 -2.92
C LEU A 16 21.66 2.41 -4.14
N HIS A 17 20.96 3.53 -3.98
CA HIS A 17 20.58 4.43 -5.08
C HIS A 17 21.20 5.82 -4.97
N TYR A 18 21.90 6.14 -3.88
CA TYR A 18 22.64 7.39 -3.77
C TYR A 18 23.77 7.46 -4.79
N LYS A 19 23.95 8.64 -5.35
CA LYS A 19 25.06 8.98 -6.24
C LYS A 19 26.13 9.75 -5.48
N SER A 20 27.36 9.72 -5.98
CA SER A 20 28.48 10.53 -5.41
C SER A 20 28.22 12.02 -5.43
N SER A 21 27.30 12.50 -6.28
CA SER A 21 26.87 13.90 -6.38
C SER A 21 25.84 14.30 -5.32
N ASP A 22 25.23 13.33 -4.62
CA ASP A 22 24.18 13.63 -3.65
C ASP A 22 24.81 14.22 -2.38
N ALA A 23 24.39 15.42 -2.03
CA ALA A 23 25.01 16.19 -0.94
C ALA A 23 24.72 15.58 0.45
N GLN A 24 23.59 14.87 0.59
CA GLN A 24 23.14 14.30 1.86
C GLN A 24 22.50 12.93 1.66
N HIS A 25 22.75 12.02 2.58
CA HIS A 25 22.09 10.72 2.67
C HIS A 25 21.00 10.78 3.77
N SER A 26 19.99 11.63 3.52
CA SER A 26 18.95 11.97 4.52
C SER A 26 17.80 10.96 4.59
N LEU A 27 17.85 9.90 3.77
CA LEU A 27 16.77 8.94 3.53
C LEU A 27 15.53 9.54 2.82
N LEU A 28 15.48 10.83 2.54
CA LEU A 28 14.40 11.46 1.78
C LEU A 28 14.50 11.11 0.29
N VAL A 29 13.34 10.87 -0.31
CA VAL A 29 13.23 10.65 -1.75
C VAL A 29 12.98 12.01 -2.42
N ASP A 30 13.97 12.88 -2.40
CA ASP A 30 13.91 14.27 -2.86
C ASP A 30 14.56 14.48 -4.24
N GLN A 31 15.23 13.46 -4.77
CA GLN A 31 15.88 13.51 -6.07
C GLN A 31 15.14 12.64 -7.11
N PRO A 32 15.07 13.10 -8.39
CA PRO A 32 14.37 12.34 -9.43
C PRO A 32 14.86 10.90 -9.61
N HIS A 33 16.17 10.64 -9.45
CA HIS A 33 16.72 9.30 -9.58
C HIS A 33 16.32 8.39 -8.42
N LEU A 34 16.18 8.92 -7.20
CA LEU A 34 15.69 8.18 -6.03
C LEU A 34 14.20 7.83 -6.21
N GLY A 35 13.41 8.80 -6.68
CA GLY A 35 11.99 8.56 -7.01
C GLY A 35 11.81 7.53 -8.12
N ALA A 36 12.65 7.58 -9.16
CA ALA A 36 12.62 6.59 -10.25
C ALA A 36 12.97 5.18 -9.76
N ALA A 37 13.94 5.06 -8.84
CA ALA A 37 14.32 3.80 -8.23
C ALA A 37 13.19 3.24 -7.34
N LEU A 38 12.53 4.08 -6.54
CA LEU A 38 11.36 3.69 -5.76
C LEU A 38 10.21 3.23 -6.67
N ALA A 39 9.91 3.99 -7.72
CA ALA A 39 8.88 3.66 -8.69
C ALA A 39 9.13 2.31 -9.38
N ALA A 40 10.39 1.97 -9.65
CA ALA A 40 10.77 0.66 -10.20
C ALA A 40 10.42 -0.50 -9.26
N GLY A 41 10.38 -0.28 -7.96
CA GLY A 41 9.98 -1.26 -6.96
C GLY A 41 8.52 -1.75 -7.12
N PHE A 42 7.65 -0.94 -7.68
CA PHE A 42 6.27 -1.34 -7.97
C PHE A 42 6.14 -2.32 -9.14
N HIS A 43 7.20 -2.44 -9.96
CA HIS A 43 7.29 -3.32 -11.12
C HIS A 43 8.58 -4.15 -11.13
N PRO A 44 8.83 -5.00 -10.10
CA PRO A 44 10.11 -5.69 -9.95
C PRO A 44 10.50 -6.60 -11.13
N ASN A 45 9.52 -7.03 -11.92
CA ASN A 45 9.73 -7.93 -13.07
C ASN A 45 9.91 -7.21 -14.41
N THR A 46 10.06 -5.87 -14.41
CA THR A 46 10.05 -5.05 -15.64
C THR A 46 11.30 -5.26 -16.53
N LEU A 47 12.35 -5.91 -16.06
CA LEU A 47 13.51 -6.23 -16.90
C LEU A 47 13.13 -7.16 -18.06
N VAL A 48 12.29 -8.16 -17.82
CA VAL A 48 11.78 -9.06 -18.87
C VAL A 48 10.74 -8.32 -19.76
N SER A 49 9.93 -7.46 -19.15
CA SER A 49 8.90 -6.69 -19.85
C SER A 49 9.49 -5.60 -20.75
N LYS A 50 10.60 -4.94 -20.37
CA LYS A 50 11.25 -3.90 -21.21
C LYS A 50 11.74 -4.47 -22.54
N THR A 51 12.34 -5.66 -22.55
CA THR A 51 12.80 -6.31 -23.77
C THR A 51 11.61 -6.66 -24.68
N THR A 52 10.54 -7.18 -24.10
CA THR A 52 9.32 -7.56 -24.83
C THR A 52 8.55 -6.33 -25.34
N SER A 53 8.49 -5.23 -24.56
CA SER A 53 7.81 -4.00 -25.00
C SER A 53 8.62 -3.23 -26.04
N MET A 54 9.95 -3.22 -25.99
CA MET A 54 10.79 -2.64 -27.05
C MET A 54 10.61 -3.38 -28.37
N ILE A 55 10.56 -4.71 -28.36
CA ILE A 55 10.31 -5.51 -29.55
C ILE A 55 8.88 -5.28 -30.07
N LYS A 56 7.89 -5.19 -29.17
CA LYS A 56 6.50 -4.94 -29.53
C LYS A 56 6.28 -3.55 -30.10
N ASN A 57 6.93 -2.51 -29.54
CA ASN A 57 6.86 -1.13 -30.05
C ASN A 57 7.56 -0.95 -31.40
N TYR A 58 8.55 -1.79 -31.72
CA TYR A 58 9.21 -1.78 -33.03
C TYR A 58 8.39 -2.46 -34.12
N ILE A 59 7.49 -3.38 -33.75
CA ILE A 59 6.67 -4.16 -34.69
C ILE A 59 5.28 -3.55 -34.86
N THR A 60 4.77 -2.81 -33.89
CA THR A 60 3.41 -2.25 -33.93
C THR A 60 3.49 -0.76 -33.56
N SER A 61 3.20 0.12 -34.50
CA SER A 61 2.98 1.57 -34.29
C SER A 61 1.69 1.82 -33.49
N SER A 62 1.64 1.34 -32.27
CA SER A 62 0.46 1.40 -31.44
C SER A 62 0.63 2.46 -30.37
N GLN A 63 -0.40 3.27 -30.15
CA GLN A 63 -0.59 4.22 -29.07
C GLN A 63 -0.06 3.66 -27.73
N PRO A 64 0.51 4.50 -26.84
CA PRO A 64 0.92 4.04 -25.51
C PRO A 64 -0.27 3.37 -24.81
N GLN A 65 -0.17 2.06 -24.61
CA GLN A 65 -1.18 1.32 -23.87
C GLN A 65 -1.18 1.87 -22.42
N PRO A 66 -2.34 2.02 -21.80
CA PRO A 66 -2.42 2.39 -20.39
C PRO A 66 -1.54 1.42 -19.62
N THR A 67 -0.61 1.96 -18.81
CA THR A 67 0.30 1.17 -18.00
C THR A 67 -0.53 0.27 -17.11
N ALA A 68 -0.35 -1.04 -17.22
CA ALA A 68 -1.03 -1.99 -16.36
C ALA A 68 -0.78 -1.63 -14.89
N PHE A 69 -1.79 -1.82 -14.04
CA PHE A 69 -1.65 -1.58 -12.60
C PHE A 69 -0.42 -2.34 -12.06
N PRO A 70 0.36 -1.73 -11.15
CA PRO A 70 1.58 -2.31 -10.61
C PRO A 70 1.41 -3.74 -10.08
N SER A 71 2.37 -4.61 -10.39
CA SER A 71 2.38 -6.00 -9.90
C SER A 71 2.60 -6.08 -8.39
N SER A 72 3.34 -5.12 -7.84
CA SER A 72 3.57 -4.97 -6.39
C SER A 72 2.97 -3.62 -5.94
N PRO A 73 1.75 -3.60 -5.41
CA PRO A 73 1.07 -2.36 -5.04
C PRO A 73 1.64 -1.71 -3.77
N VAL A 74 2.52 -2.40 -3.05
CA VAL A 74 3.17 -1.93 -1.83
C VAL A 74 4.67 -2.17 -1.96
N VAL A 75 5.47 -1.18 -1.59
CA VAL A 75 6.94 -1.24 -1.51
C VAL A 75 7.36 -0.82 -0.11
N LEU A 76 8.08 -1.68 0.60
CA LEU A 76 8.67 -1.33 1.89
C LEU A 76 9.88 -0.42 1.67
N MET A 77 10.05 0.56 2.54
CA MET A 77 11.13 1.53 2.48
C MET A 77 11.99 1.42 3.73
N ARG A 78 13.26 1.06 3.57
CA ARG A 78 14.20 0.94 4.70
C ARG A 78 14.30 2.26 5.46
N GLY A 79 14.03 2.21 6.77
CA GLY A 79 14.10 3.37 7.66
C GLY A 79 12.87 4.31 7.64
N HIS A 80 11.86 4.07 6.77
CA HIS A 80 10.68 4.93 6.65
C HIS A 80 9.35 4.21 6.92
N GLY A 81 9.19 3.00 6.42
CA GLY A 81 7.91 2.29 6.43
C GLY A 81 7.59 1.75 5.04
N PHE A 82 6.57 2.28 4.37
CA PHE A 82 6.18 1.80 3.03
C PHE A 82 5.51 2.89 2.19
N THR A 83 5.51 2.66 0.90
CA THR A 83 4.68 3.40 -0.07
C THR A 83 3.71 2.44 -0.73
N CYS A 84 2.48 2.85 -0.95
CA CYS A 84 1.48 2.06 -1.66
C CYS A 84 0.78 2.87 -2.75
N VAL A 85 0.20 2.16 -3.72
CA VAL A 85 -0.58 2.74 -4.81
C VAL A 85 -1.93 2.03 -4.92
N GLY A 86 -2.93 2.74 -5.42
CA GLY A 86 -4.28 2.24 -5.69
C GLY A 86 -4.78 2.74 -7.04
N GLN A 87 -5.85 2.15 -7.56
CA GLN A 87 -6.56 2.64 -8.75
C GLN A 87 -7.41 3.87 -8.43
N SER A 88 -7.72 4.09 -7.14
CA SER A 88 -8.40 5.26 -6.60
C SER A 88 -7.77 5.64 -5.26
N ILE A 89 -8.16 6.80 -4.72
CA ILE A 89 -7.74 7.28 -3.39
C ILE A 89 -8.21 6.29 -2.32
N GLU A 90 -9.46 5.85 -2.41
CA GLU A 90 -10.07 4.88 -1.50
C GLU A 90 -9.28 3.57 -1.44
N GLU A 91 -8.88 3.06 -2.61
CA GLU A 91 -8.05 1.86 -2.69
C GLU A 91 -6.67 2.08 -2.10
N ALA A 92 -6.03 3.22 -2.37
CA ALA A 92 -4.71 3.54 -1.83
C ALA A 92 -4.74 3.62 -0.29
N VAL A 93 -5.74 4.31 0.29
CA VAL A 93 -5.93 4.39 1.75
C VAL A 93 -6.26 3.02 2.34
N TYR A 94 -7.13 2.26 1.69
CA TYR A 94 -7.44 0.89 2.09
C TYR A 94 -6.18 0.03 2.18
N ARG A 95 -5.34 0.07 1.15
CA ARG A 95 -4.06 -0.66 1.12
C ARG A 95 -3.13 -0.20 2.23
N ALA A 96 -3.03 1.10 2.49
CA ALA A 96 -2.19 1.64 3.56
C ALA A 96 -2.60 1.12 4.94
N ILE A 97 -3.89 1.24 5.29
CA ILE A 97 -4.43 0.81 6.58
C ILE A 97 -4.22 -0.70 6.79
N PHE A 98 -4.55 -1.51 5.77
CA PHE A 98 -4.41 -2.96 5.90
C PHE A 98 -2.99 -3.46 5.75
N THR A 99 -2.07 -2.70 5.15
CA THR A 99 -0.63 -3.00 5.21
C THR A 99 -0.12 -2.89 6.65
N CYS A 100 -0.46 -1.82 7.37
CA CYS A 100 -0.13 -1.68 8.78
C CYS A 100 -0.72 -2.82 9.63
N SER A 101 -1.98 -3.17 9.39
CA SER A 101 -2.67 -4.25 10.11
C SER A 101 -2.01 -5.61 9.85
N ASN A 102 -1.68 -5.91 8.59
CA ASN A 102 -1.00 -7.15 8.21
C ASN A 102 0.41 -7.24 8.82
N ALA A 103 1.16 -6.14 8.86
CA ALA A 103 2.48 -6.10 9.50
C ALA A 103 2.39 -6.46 10.98
N ARG A 104 1.41 -5.93 11.70
CA ARG A 104 1.16 -6.26 13.12
C ARG A 104 0.80 -7.73 13.31
N ILE A 105 -0.11 -8.26 12.48
CA ILE A 105 -0.54 -9.66 12.53
C ILE A 105 0.66 -10.58 12.24
N GLN A 106 1.44 -10.29 11.22
CA GLN A 106 2.62 -11.08 10.86
C GLN A 106 3.66 -11.09 11.97
N THR A 107 3.95 -9.92 12.57
CA THR A 107 4.86 -9.82 13.72
C THR A 107 4.37 -10.69 14.87
N SER A 108 3.09 -10.62 15.22
CA SER A 108 2.50 -11.43 16.28
C SER A 108 2.58 -12.94 15.96
N ALA A 109 2.29 -13.33 14.73
CA ALA A 109 2.36 -14.73 14.30
C ALA A 109 3.79 -15.29 14.40
N LEU A 110 4.79 -14.52 13.98
CA LEU A 110 6.20 -14.91 14.07
C LEU A 110 6.69 -15.01 15.53
N LEU A 111 6.26 -14.10 16.40
CA LEU A 111 6.57 -14.15 17.82
C LEU A 111 5.95 -15.39 18.48
N LEU A 112 4.68 -15.67 18.22
CA LEU A 112 4.00 -16.87 18.73
C LEU A 112 4.65 -18.15 18.22
N GLN A 113 5.01 -18.22 16.95
CA GLN A 113 5.74 -19.34 16.40
C GLN A 113 7.10 -19.54 17.07
N GLY A 114 7.82 -18.44 17.32
CA GLY A 114 9.11 -18.49 18.04
C GLY A 114 8.94 -19.06 19.43
N GLN A 115 7.95 -18.62 20.19
CA GLN A 115 7.64 -19.12 21.54
C GLN A 115 7.22 -20.59 21.53
N TYR A 116 6.35 -20.98 20.57
CA TYR A 116 5.94 -22.37 20.42
C TYR A 116 7.13 -23.29 20.14
N ASN A 117 8.02 -22.89 19.22
CA ASN A 117 9.23 -23.65 18.90
C ASN A 117 10.20 -23.78 20.09
N VAL A 118 10.30 -22.74 20.93
CA VAL A 118 11.08 -22.77 22.17
C VAL A 118 10.45 -23.72 23.21
N GLY A 119 9.12 -23.68 23.35
CA GLY A 119 8.36 -24.59 24.22
C GLY A 119 8.59 -26.05 23.85
N LEU A 120 8.52 -26.39 22.57
CA LEU A 120 8.82 -27.76 22.08
C LEU A 120 10.25 -28.19 22.39
N ILE A 121 11.21 -27.27 22.36
CA ILE A 121 12.60 -27.57 22.74
C ILE A 121 12.68 -27.81 24.26
N GLY A 122 12.01 -27.02 25.07
CA GLY A 122 11.96 -27.16 26.54
C GLY A 122 11.37 -28.50 27.00
N GLU A 123 10.27 -28.93 26.39
CA GLU A 123 9.66 -30.22 26.64
C GLU A 123 10.61 -31.39 26.31
N ARG A 124 11.38 -31.24 25.25
CA ARG A 124 12.33 -32.25 24.80
C ARG A 124 13.56 -32.42 25.74
N PHE A 125 13.98 -31.33 26.40
CA PHE A 125 15.08 -31.36 27.39
C PHE A 125 14.59 -31.69 28.80
N GLY A 126 13.31 -31.56 29.11
CA GLY A 126 12.73 -31.81 30.44
C GLY A 126 12.10 -33.19 30.61
N ALA A 127 11.68 -33.84 29.55
CA ALA A 127 11.10 -35.17 29.57
C ALA A 127 12.19 -36.23 29.28
N GLY A 128 12.56 -37.02 30.33
CA GLY A 128 13.38 -38.19 30.14
C GLY A 128 12.83 -39.09 29.03
N GLU A 129 13.75 -39.55 28.18
CA GLU A 129 13.64 -40.47 27.06
C GLU A 129 12.26 -41.14 26.86
N LYS A 130 11.34 -40.47 26.18
CA LYS A 130 10.32 -41.13 25.36
C LYS A 130 10.62 -40.77 23.93
N GLU A 131 10.88 -41.81 23.12
CA GLU A 131 11.04 -41.74 21.67
C GLU A 131 9.77 -41.14 21.01
N THR A 132 9.62 -39.83 21.11
CA THR A 132 8.76 -39.07 20.21
C THR A 132 9.65 -38.55 19.12
N GLY A 133 9.41 -38.96 17.87
CA GLY A 133 10.14 -38.51 16.71
C GLY A 133 10.33 -36.99 16.67
N PRO A 134 11.16 -36.44 15.77
CA PRO A 134 11.48 -35.02 15.76
C PRO A 134 10.18 -34.22 15.72
N ALA A 135 9.91 -33.40 16.74
CA ALA A 135 8.79 -32.49 16.74
C ALA A 135 8.89 -31.64 15.47
N LYS A 136 7.95 -31.84 14.57
CA LYS A 136 7.96 -31.16 13.27
C LYS A 136 7.72 -29.69 13.55
N ARG A 137 8.75 -28.87 13.31
CA ARG A 137 8.60 -27.41 13.31
C ARG A 137 7.65 -27.06 12.19
N GLU A 138 6.55 -26.45 12.51
CA GLU A 138 5.65 -25.89 11.53
C GLU A 138 5.97 -24.40 11.37
N ASP A 139 6.36 -24.02 10.17
CA ASP A 139 6.60 -22.62 9.85
C ASP A 139 5.29 -21.90 9.55
N VAL A 140 5.26 -20.58 9.80
CA VAL A 140 4.10 -19.75 9.42
C VAL A 140 3.87 -19.92 7.92
N LYS A 141 2.68 -20.39 7.55
CA LYS A 141 2.29 -20.54 6.17
C LYS A 141 1.79 -19.20 5.63
N PHE A 142 2.51 -18.65 4.67
CA PHE A 142 2.08 -17.48 3.93
C PHE A 142 1.14 -17.85 2.79
N LEU A 143 0.36 -16.86 2.32
CA LEU A 143 -0.52 -17.05 1.17
C LEU A 143 0.30 -17.28 -0.10
N SER A 144 -0.17 -18.20 -0.94
CA SER A 144 0.33 -18.35 -2.30
C SER A 144 -0.07 -17.15 -3.16
N GLU A 145 0.58 -16.98 -4.28
CA GLU A 145 0.26 -15.92 -5.25
C GLU A 145 -1.20 -15.97 -5.69
N ARG A 146 -1.72 -17.17 -5.93
CA ARG A 146 -3.12 -17.38 -6.30
C ARG A 146 -4.09 -16.96 -5.19
N GLU A 147 -3.82 -17.38 -3.95
CA GLU A 147 -4.65 -16.98 -2.81
C GLU A 147 -4.62 -15.46 -2.60
N CYS A 148 -3.46 -14.81 -2.78
CA CYS A 148 -3.35 -13.35 -2.71
C CYS A 148 -4.21 -12.67 -3.77
N LYS A 149 -4.15 -13.14 -5.02
CA LYS A 149 -4.90 -12.58 -6.15
C LYS A 149 -6.40 -12.77 -5.98
N ASP A 150 -6.83 -13.99 -5.64
CA ASP A 150 -8.25 -14.31 -5.48
C ASP A 150 -8.85 -13.54 -4.29
N ALA A 151 -8.14 -13.48 -3.16
CA ALA A 151 -8.56 -12.71 -2.00
C ALA A 151 -8.64 -11.20 -2.30
N TRP A 152 -7.68 -10.65 -3.08
CA TRP A 152 -7.74 -9.26 -3.49
C TRP A 152 -8.94 -8.97 -4.40
N THR A 153 -9.22 -9.84 -5.36
CA THR A 153 -10.38 -9.70 -6.26
C THR A 153 -11.70 -9.57 -5.51
N ILE A 154 -11.83 -10.25 -4.37
CA ILE A 154 -13.00 -10.14 -3.50
C ILE A 154 -12.96 -8.83 -2.71
N ASN A 155 -11.82 -8.52 -2.06
CA ASN A 155 -11.69 -7.36 -1.21
C ASN A 155 -11.84 -6.04 -1.97
N GLN A 156 -11.34 -5.95 -3.20
CA GLN A 156 -11.42 -4.76 -4.04
C GLN A 156 -12.87 -4.30 -4.29
N LYS A 157 -13.81 -5.24 -4.39
CA LYS A 157 -15.24 -4.93 -4.57
C LYS A 157 -15.90 -4.28 -3.34
N HIS A 158 -15.21 -4.29 -2.21
CA HIS A 158 -15.76 -3.84 -0.93
C HIS A 158 -14.97 -2.67 -0.33
N VAL A 159 -14.08 -2.03 -1.11
CA VAL A 159 -13.24 -0.90 -0.65
C VAL A 159 -14.10 0.30 -0.25
N GLU A 160 -15.19 0.55 -0.96
CA GLU A 160 -16.07 1.71 -0.71
C GLU A 160 -16.72 1.68 0.67
N ARG A 161 -17.03 0.50 1.19
CA ARG A 161 -17.72 0.38 2.48
C ARG A 161 -16.88 0.88 3.68
N PRO A 162 -15.64 0.41 3.91
CA PRO A 162 -14.81 0.99 4.97
C PRO A 162 -14.43 2.44 4.68
N TRP A 163 -14.28 2.84 3.42
CA TRP A 163 -14.03 4.22 3.05
C TRP A 163 -15.12 5.16 3.57
N GLY A 164 -16.40 4.83 3.32
CA GLY A 164 -17.51 5.63 3.82
C GLY A 164 -17.53 5.75 5.35
N LEU A 165 -17.16 4.70 6.07
CA LEU A 165 -17.05 4.75 7.54
C LEU A 165 -15.89 5.65 8.00
N TRP A 166 -14.72 5.54 7.39
CA TRP A 166 -13.56 6.38 7.73
C TRP A 166 -13.80 7.84 7.41
N LEU A 167 -14.47 8.12 6.29
CA LEU A 167 -14.84 9.48 5.91
C LEU A 167 -15.82 10.08 6.94
N ALA A 168 -16.85 9.33 7.33
CA ALA A 168 -17.79 9.78 8.35
C ALA A 168 -17.10 10.03 9.70
N GLU A 169 -16.19 9.13 10.14
CA GLU A 169 -15.40 9.29 11.36
C GLU A 169 -14.49 10.53 11.29
N THR A 170 -13.88 10.78 10.14
CA THR A 170 -13.02 11.95 9.93
C THR A 170 -13.82 13.24 9.97
N ASN A 171 -15.01 13.28 9.35
CA ASN A 171 -15.88 14.46 9.31
C ASN A 171 -16.49 14.78 10.68
N ASP A 172 -16.75 13.74 11.51
CA ASP A 172 -17.26 13.93 12.88
C ASP A 172 -16.16 14.36 13.87
N SER A 173 -14.90 14.21 13.50
CA SER A 173 -13.77 14.52 14.35
C SER A 173 -13.44 15.99 14.35
N SER A 174 -13.46 16.64 15.52
CA SER A 174 -13.02 18.03 15.68
C SER A 174 -11.51 18.27 15.40
N LEU A 175 -10.72 17.19 15.25
CA LEU A 175 -9.29 17.27 14.95
C LEU A 175 -9.00 17.50 13.46
N TYR A 176 -9.95 17.19 12.59
CA TYR A 176 -9.80 17.30 11.14
C TYR A 176 -10.80 18.31 10.58
N ARG A 177 -10.30 19.21 9.72
CA ARG A 177 -11.14 20.11 8.92
C ARG A 177 -10.95 19.78 7.45
N ASN A 178 -12.06 19.71 6.74
CA ASN A 178 -12.06 19.60 5.30
C ASN A 178 -12.37 20.99 4.71
N ALA A 179 -11.32 21.72 4.32
CA ALA A 179 -11.44 23.07 3.80
C ALA A 179 -12.39 23.18 2.58
N TYR A 180 -12.48 22.13 1.77
CA TYR A 180 -13.39 22.12 0.61
C TYR A 180 -14.87 22.10 1.00
N LEU A 181 -15.23 21.44 2.10
CA LEU A 181 -16.62 21.43 2.58
C LEU A 181 -17.00 22.78 3.19
N ASP A 182 -16.05 23.45 3.86
CA ASP A 182 -16.24 24.77 4.43
C ASP A 182 -16.50 25.82 3.30
N GLU A 183 -15.78 25.73 2.17
CA GLU A 183 -15.96 26.61 1.01
C GLU A 183 -17.32 26.39 0.29
N GLU A 184 -17.80 25.15 0.19
CA GLU A 184 -19.10 24.84 -0.40
C GLU A 184 -20.25 25.34 0.47
N GLU A 185 -20.13 25.27 1.81
CA GLU A 185 -21.12 25.82 2.73
C GLU A 185 -21.19 27.38 2.69
N GLU A 186 -20.02 28.04 2.60
CA GLU A 186 -19.96 29.49 2.45
C GLU A 186 -20.55 29.95 1.11
N SER A 187 -20.25 29.23 0.01
CA SER A 187 -20.77 29.57 -1.32
C SER A 187 -22.28 29.32 -1.46
N SER A 188 -22.83 28.38 -0.71
CA SER A 188 -24.27 28.08 -0.69
C SER A 188 -25.11 29.03 0.21
N GLN A 189 -24.44 29.79 1.07
CA GLN A 189 -25.06 30.79 1.95
C GLN A 189 -25.04 32.21 1.38
N VAL A 190 -24.55 32.44 0.15
CA VAL A 190 -24.70 33.73 -0.54
C VAL A 190 -26.16 33.91 -0.90
N ASP A 191 -26.80 34.81 -0.16
CA ASP A 191 -28.23 35.10 -0.19
C ASP A 191 -28.68 35.46 -1.62
N PRO A 192 -29.77 34.86 -2.12
CA PRO A 192 -30.35 35.23 -3.42
C PRO A 192 -30.99 36.64 -3.43
N GLU A 193 -30.97 37.38 -2.33
CA GLU A 193 -31.50 38.76 -2.26
C GLU A 193 -30.56 39.79 -2.93
N MET A 194 -29.26 39.49 -3.14
CA MET A 194 -28.34 40.45 -3.80
C MET A 194 -28.46 40.49 -5.33
N GLU A 195 -29.05 39.49 -5.97
CA GLU A 195 -29.31 39.53 -7.43
C GLU A 195 -30.53 40.34 -7.85
N GLN A 196 -31.42 40.72 -6.93
CA GLN A 196 -32.60 41.48 -7.26
C GLN A 196 -32.39 43.01 -7.28
N ASP A 197 -31.42 43.53 -6.54
CA ASP A 197 -31.12 44.96 -6.50
C ASP A 197 -30.36 45.49 -7.74
N GLU A 198 -29.62 44.65 -8.46
CA GLU A 198 -28.99 45.09 -9.73
C GLU A 198 -29.95 45.13 -10.92
N ALA A 199 -31.03 44.37 -10.90
CA ALA A 199 -32.01 44.35 -11.99
C ALA A 199 -33.02 45.51 -11.96
N GLU A 200 -33.16 46.21 -10.83
CA GLU A 200 -34.05 47.40 -10.73
C GLU A 200 -33.35 48.73 -11.09
N HIS A 201 -32.01 48.76 -11.21
CA HIS A 201 -31.27 49.97 -11.55
C HIS A 201 -31.00 50.16 -13.04
N GLU A 202 -31.35 49.20 -13.90
CA GLU A 202 -31.23 49.28 -15.37
C GLU A 202 -32.54 49.48 -16.14
N ARG A 203 -33.61 49.98 -15.48
CA ARG A 203 -34.84 50.35 -16.18
C ARG A 203 -35.14 51.82 -16.13
#